data_1e995fdf18bb9f22b5cc903e2f43653b
#
_entry.id   1e995fdf18bb9f22b5cc903e2f43653b
#
_cell.length_a   1.000
_cell.length_b   1.000
_cell.length_c   1.000
_cell.angle_alpha   90.00
_cell.angle_beta   90.00
_cell.angle_gamma   90.00
#
_symmetry.space_group_name_H-M   'P 1'
#
loop_
_entity.id
_entity.type
_entity.pdbx_description
1 polymer ?
#
loop_
_entity_poly.entity_id
_entity_poly.type
_entity_poly.pdbx_seq_one_letter_code
_entity_poly.pdbx_strand_id
1 'polypeptide(L)'
;MTKFVSVIGNGESRRGFDITPLKGITTMVGCNAIFRDHNLDYVVACDRHMCQEAVNTCGKNTTIYTRENWYKQFAFWPNVRKVPELPYEGEKRQDEPFHWGTGQFAALVGMQFKPKAIFLIAMDLWGIEGKKGTEGVNNIYKGSKGYTYIKRPVDPRYWIYQFNKLFEYSDCRWIVVNDENWKMPDEWKDKKNVFQESYEGLAKWINKQLTKSK
;
A
#
# COMPACT_ATOMS: atom_id res chain seq x y z
N MET A 1 -10.08 18.81 -2.15
CA MET A 1 -9.27 17.77 -2.83
C MET A 1 -8.09 17.43 -1.92
N THR A 2 -7.91 16.17 -1.62
CA THR A 2 -6.77 15.69 -0.81
C THR A 2 -5.47 15.97 -1.54
N LYS A 3 -4.57 16.72 -0.91
CA LYS A 3 -3.30 17.12 -1.54
C LYS A 3 -2.29 15.96 -1.60
N PHE A 4 -2.32 15.09 -0.60
CA PHE A 4 -1.38 13.99 -0.42
C PHE A 4 -2.10 12.72 0.02
N VAL A 5 -1.62 11.57 -0.43
CA VAL A 5 -2.09 10.24 -0.02
C VAL A 5 -0.90 9.44 0.51
N SER A 6 -1.10 8.72 1.59
CA SER A 6 -0.15 7.73 2.11
C SER A 6 -0.71 6.33 1.90
N VAL A 7 -0.07 5.54 1.09
CA VAL A 7 -0.36 4.11 0.87
C VAL A 7 0.63 3.30 1.71
N ILE A 8 0.11 2.58 2.70
CA ILE A 8 0.92 2.01 3.76
C ILE A 8 0.89 0.49 3.66
N GLY A 9 2.03 -0.07 3.30
CA GLY A 9 2.30 -1.50 3.27
C GLY A 9 2.67 -2.07 4.64
N ASN A 10 2.97 -3.36 4.64
CA ASN A 10 3.28 -4.11 5.86
C ASN A 10 4.73 -4.61 5.87
N GLY A 11 5.61 -4.00 5.08
CA GLY A 11 7.03 -4.32 5.07
C GLY A 11 7.71 -4.05 6.41
N GLU A 12 8.75 -4.81 6.70
CA GLU A 12 9.55 -4.69 7.92
C GLU A 12 10.24 -3.32 8.03
N SER A 13 10.49 -2.65 6.90
CA SER A 13 11.17 -1.34 6.87
C SER A 13 10.47 -0.28 7.74
N ARG A 14 9.15 -0.35 7.92
CA ARG A 14 8.43 0.60 8.78
C ARG A 14 8.40 0.22 10.27
N ARG A 15 9.07 -0.86 10.67
CA ARG A 15 9.10 -1.28 12.08
C ARG A 15 9.70 -0.17 12.93
N GLY A 16 8.94 0.29 13.93
CA GLY A 16 9.33 1.41 14.79
C GLY A 16 9.07 2.81 14.22
N PHE A 17 8.59 2.94 12.98
CA PHE A 17 8.19 4.24 12.44
C PHE A 17 6.72 4.54 12.81
N ASP A 18 6.50 5.67 13.50
CA ASP A 18 5.16 6.12 13.85
C ASP A 18 4.47 6.80 12.66
N ILE A 19 3.43 6.16 12.14
CA ILE A 19 2.61 6.69 11.05
C ILE A 19 1.46 7.60 11.53
N THR A 20 1.21 7.70 12.83
CA THR A 20 0.11 8.47 13.41
C THR A 20 0.12 9.94 12.96
N PRO A 21 1.29 10.61 12.88
CA PRO A 21 1.33 12.01 12.45
C PRO A 21 0.90 12.25 10.99
N LEU A 22 0.80 11.21 10.15
CA LEU A 22 0.27 11.32 8.78
C LEU A 22 -1.23 11.62 8.77
N LYS A 23 -1.94 11.25 9.86
CA LYS A 23 -3.37 11.50 9.99
C LYS A 23 -3.63 13.01 10.03
N GLY A 24 -4.55 13.48 9.19
CA GLY A 24 -4.84 14.90 9.05
C GLY A 24 -3.94 15.65 8.06
N ILE A 25 -2.78 15.08 7.68
CA ILE A 25 -1.89 15.63 6.64
C ILE A 25 -2.15 14.95 5.30
N THR A 26 -2.38 13.64 5.33
CA THR A 26 -2.63 12.81 4.16
C THR A 26 -3.92 12.02 4.32
N THR A 27 -4.53 11.58 3.21
CA THR A 27 -5.49 10.50 3.24
C THR A 27 -4.73 9.18 3.37
N MET A 28 -5.07 8.37 4.36
CA MET A 28 -4.35 7.15 4.67
C MET A 28 -5.06 5.92 4.08
N VAL A 29 -4.37 5.19 3.21
CA VAL A 29 -4.82 3.93 2.61
C VAL A 29 -3.91 2.81 3.08
N GLY A 30 -4.40 1.88 3.86
CA GLY A 30 -3.63 0.79 4.42
C GLY A 30 -3.87 -0.55 3.74
N CYS A 31 -2.89 -1.46 3.84
CA CYS A 31 -2.92 -2.78 3.22
C CYS A 31 -3.17 -3.89 4.25
N ASN A 32 -4.12 -4.78 3.96
CA ASN A 32 -4.36 -6.01 4.75
C ASN A 32 -4.42 -5.73 6.28
N ALA A 33 -3.59 -6.38 7.08
CA ALA A 33 -3.65 -6.41 8.54
C ALA A 33 -3.28 -5.10 9.28
N ILE A 34 -2.92 -4.03 8.58
CA ILE A 34 -2.53 -2.75 9.22
C ILE A 34 -3.64 -2.16 10.12
N PHE A 35 -4.90 -2.49 9.86
CA PHE A 35 -6.04 -2.08 10.68
C PHE A 35 -6.01 -2.65 12.10
N ARG A 36 -5.18 -3.65 12.38
CA ARG A 36 -5.00 -4.22 13.73
C ARG A 36 -4.35 -3.22 14.69
N ASP A 37 -3.48 -2.36 14.16
CA ASP A 37 -2.67 -1.43 14.95
C ASP A 37 -3.06 0.04 14.72
N HIS A 38 -3.70 0.34 13.57
CA HIS A 38 -3.96 1.72 13.17
C HIS A 38 -5.39 1.91 12.67
N ASN A 39 -6.00 3.02 13.08
CA ASN A 39 -7.28 3.46 12.54
C ASN A 39 -7.06 4.31 11.29
N LEU A 40 -7.44 3.78 10.14
CA LEU A 40 -7.21 4.36 8.82
C LEU A 40 -8.51 4.82 8.17
N ASP A 41 -8.40 5.75 7.21
CA ASP A 41 -9.54 6.20 6.42
C ASP A 41 -10.01 5.09 5.47
N TYR A 42 -9.03 4.39 4.87
CA TYR A 42 -9.25 3.35 3.88
C TYR A 42 -8.37 2.13 4.17
N VAL A 43 -8.94 0.95 4.02
CA VAL A 43 -8.24 -0.34 4.10
C VAL A 43 -8.49 -1.12 2.82
N VAL A 44 -7.44 -1.66 2.22
CA VAL A 44 -7.55 -2.59 1.09
C VAL A 44 -7.18 -3.98 1.57
N ALA A 45 -8.12 -4.91 1.47
CA ALA A 45 -7.98 -6.29 1.91
C ALA A 45 -8.41 -7.23 0.78
N CYS A 46 -7.44 -7.70 -0.01
CA CYS A 46 -7.69 -8.49 -1.21
C CYS A 46 -7.86 -9.99 -0.95
N ASP A 47 -7.53 -10.46 0.26
CA ASP A 47 -7.72 -11.84 0.66
C ASP A 47 -9.01 -11.98 1.46
N ARG A 48 -9.76 -13.05 1.22
CA ARG A 48 -11.06 -13.28 1.85
C ARG A 48 -11.00 -13.17 3.37
N HIS A 49 -10.02 -13.84 3.99
CA HIS A 49 -9.85 -13.83 5.44
C HIS A 49 -9.48 -12.46 6.00
N MET A 50 -8.67 -11.67 5.27
CA MET A 50 -8.34 -10.29 5.65
C MET A 50 -9.55 -9.36 5.52
N CYS A 51 -10.35 -9.52 4.46
CA CYS A 51 -11.60 -8.77 4.32
C CYS A 51 -12.57 -9.09 5.46
N GLN A 52 -12.76 -10.37 5.79
CA GLN A 52 -13.60 -10.81 6.90
C GLN A 52 -13.13 -10.24 8.25
N GLU A 53 -11.83 -10.21 8.49
CA GLU A 53 -11.28 -9.64 9.71
C GLU A 53 -11.47 -8.12 9.73
N ALA A 54 -11.22 -7.44 8.60
CA ALA A 54 -11.37 -6.00 8.49
C ALA A 54 -12.82 -5.54 8.76
N VAL A 55 -13.83 -6.21 8.21
CA VAL A 55 -15.25 -5.85 8.44
C VAL A 55 -15.68 -6.06 9.89
N ASN A 56 -15.03 -6.97 10.61
CA ASN A 56 -15.32 -7.24 12.02
C ASN A 56 -14.55 -6.31 12.97
N THR A 57 -13.45 -5.71 12.52
CA THR A 57 -12.50 -4.98 13.38
C THR A 57 -12.50 -3.48 13.11
N CYS A 58 -12.58 -3.07 11.84
CA CYS A 58 -12.56 -1.66 11.46
C CYS A 58 -13.82 -0.95 11.91
N GLY A 59 -13.67 0.31 12.32
CA GLY A 59 -14.79 1.18 12.62
C GLY A 59 -15.66 1.47 11.38
N LYS A 60 -16.92 1.84 11.61
CA LYS A 60 -17.89 2.16 10.53
C LYS A 60 -17.42 3.28 9.59
N ASN A 61 -16.51 4.12 10.05
CA ASN A 61 -15.97 5.24 9.27
C ASN A 61 -14.80 4.82 8.36
N THR A 62 -14.24 3.62 8.51
CA THR A 62 -13.22 3.08 7.63
C THR A 62 -13.87 2.46 6.41
N THR A 63 -13.53 2.93 5.21
CA THR A 63 -13.95 2.27 3.98
C THR A 63 -13.01 1.10 3.67
N ILE A 64 -13.58 -0.07 3.44
CA ILE A 64 -12.85 -1.31 3.16
C ILE A 64 -13.02 -1.64 1.68
N TYR A 65 -11.89 -1.71 0.95
CA TYR A 65 -11.86 -2.14 -0.44
C TYR A 65 -11.43 -3.60 -0.54
N THR A 66 -12.10 -4.34 -1.40
CA THR A 66 -11.75 -5.73 -1.70
C THR A 66 -11.94 -6.05 -3.19
N ARG A 67 -11.40 -7.18 -3.63
CA ARG A 67 -11.56 -7.65 -5.01
C ARG A 67 -13.01 -8.00 -5.32
N GLU A 68 -13.38 -7.96 -6.58
CA GLU A 68 -14.74 -8.23 -7.02
C GLU A 68 -15.27 -9.61 -6.59
N ASN A 69 -14.43 -10.64 -6.66
CA ASN A 69 -14.83 -11.99 -6.25
C ASN A 69 -15.20 -12.09 -4.76
N TRP A 70 -14.59 -11.28 -3.90
CA TRP A 70 -14.94 -11.21 -2.48
C TRP A 70 -16.00 -10.14 -2.21
N TYR A 71 -16.03 -9.05 -2.98
CA TYR A 71 -17.02 -8.00 -2.81
C TYR A 71 -18.45 -8.53 -2.76
N LYS A 72 -18.79 -9.49 -3.63
CA LYS A 72 -20.12 -10.12 -3.65
C LYS A 72 -20.51 -10.76 -2.31
N GLN A 73 -19.53 -11.25 -1.55
CA GLN A 73 -19.76 -11.87 -0.24
C GLN A 73 -19.90 -10.85 0.89
N PHE A 74 -19.31 -9.66 0.72
CA PHE A 74 -19.25 -8.62 1.75
C PHE A 74 -20.04 -7.35 1.40
N ALA A 75 -20.75 -7.34 0.29
CA ALA A 75 -21.47 -6.16 -0.21
C ALA A 75 -22.60 -5.67 0.72
N PHE A 76 -23.08 -6.50 1.62
CA PHE A 76 -24.08 -6.11 2.62
C PHE A 76 -23.52 -5.21 3.74
N TRP A 77 -22.20 -5.12 3.87
CA TRP A 77 -21.55 -4.19 4.79
C TRP A 77 -21.49 -2.80 4.14
N PRO A 78 -22.07 -1.76 4.73
CA PRO A 78 -22.26 -0.46 4.07
C PRO A 78 -20.95 0.27 3.78
N ASN A 79 -19.87 -0.08 4.47
CA ASN A 79 -18.53 0.51 4.28
C ASN A 79 -17.62 -0.35 3.40
N VAL A 80 -18.09 -1.45 2.81
CA VAL A 80 -17.30 -2.26 1.86
C VAL A 80 -17.51 -1.76 0.43
N ARG A 81 -16.43 -1.72 -0.32
CA ARG A 81 -16.39 -1.30 -1.73
C ARG A 81 -15.56 -2.27 -2.55
N LYS A 82 -15.88 -2.34 -3.84
CA LYS A 82 -15.03 -3.01 -4.83
C LYS A 82 -13.80 -2.13 -5.11
N VAL A 83 -12.61 -2.74 -5.27
CA VAL A 83 -11.42 -2.02 -5.75
C VAL A 83 -11.72 -1.39 -7.12
N PRO A 84 -11.12 -0.23 -7.44
CA PRO A 84 -11.30 0.39 -8.75
C PRO A 84 -10.85 -0.53 -9.88
N GLU A 85 -11.39 -0.30 -11.05
CA GLU A 85 -10.91 -0.92 -12.29
C GLU A 85 -9.53 -0.38 -12.66
N LEU A 86 -8.77 -1.19 -13.39
CA LEU A 86 -7.48 -0.75 -13.88
C LEU A 86 -7.65 0.46 -14.82
N PRO A 87 -6.73 1.42 -14.81
CA PRO A 87 -6.83 2.62 -15.65
C PRO A 87 -6.50 2.35 -17.13
N TYR A 88 -6.30 1.11 -17.52
CA TYR A 88 -5.94 0.66 -18.86
C TYR A 88 -6.50 -0.73 -19.12
N GLU A 89 -6.57 -1.12 -20.39
CA GLU A 89 -6.81 -2.51 -20.76
C GLU A 89 -5.52 -3.31 -20.59
N GLY A 90 -5.56 -4.31 -19.73
CA GLY A 90 -4.40 -5.10 -19.38
C GLY A 90 -4.27 -6.38 -20.20
N GLU A 91 -3.07 -6.94 -20.23
CA GLU A 91 -2.82 -8.28 -20.74
C GLU A 91 -3.41 -9.32 -19.80
N LYS A 92 -4.03 -10.36 -20.41
CA LYS A 92 -4.73 -11.46 -19.74
C LYS A 92 -3.87 -12.13 -18.73
N ARG A 93 -3.23 -11.94 -17.86
CA ARG A 93 -2.51 -12.71 -16.84
C ARG A 93 -1.79 -11.85 -15.81
N GLN A 94 -1.12 -10.84 -16.28
CA GLN A 94 -0.38 -9.95 -15.36
C GLN A 94 -1.27 -8.82 -14.86
N ASP A 95 -2.24 -8.42 -15.67
CA ASP A 95 -3.10 -7.27 -15.45
C ASP A 95 -4.54 -7.63 -15.07
N GLU A 96 -4.85 -8.92 -14.97
CA GLU A 96 -6.14 -9.32 -14.41
C GLU A 96 -6.22 -8.85 -12.95
N PRO A 97 -7.30 -8.15 -12.54
CA PRO A 97 -7.49 -7.69 -11.16
C PRO A 97 -7.36 -8.79 -10.11
N PHE A 98 -7.57 -10.04 -10.51
CA PHE A 98 -7.39 -11.22 -9.67
C PHE A 98 -5.92 -11.42 -9.23
N HIS A 99 -4.95 -11.04 -10.05
CA HIS A 99 -3.53 -11.25 -9.79
C HIS A 99 -2.85 -10.03 -9.14
N TRP A 100 -3.53 -8.92 -9.06
CA TRP A 100 -2.96 -7.71 -8.45
C TRP A 100 -2.77 -7.87 -6.95
N GLY A 101 -1.62 -7.41 -6.47
CA GLY A 101 -1.31 -7.37 -5.05
C GLY A 101 -2.14 -6.33 -4.30
N THR A 102 -2.30 -6.54 -3.00
CA THR A 102 -3.05 -5.60 -2.15
C THR A 102 -2.41 -4.21 -2.12
N GLY A 103 -1.07 -4.13 -2.14
CA GLY A 103 -0.35 -2.85 -2.16
C GLY A 103 -0.64 -2.04 -3.42
N GLN A 104 -0.68 -2.70 -4.57
CA GLN A 104 -0.99 -2.08 -5.86
C GLN A 104 -2.45 -1.62 -5.93
N PHE A 105 -3.38 -2.41 -5.43
CA PHE A 105 -4.77 -1.96 -5.31
C PHE A 105 -4.92 -0.80 -4.32
N ALA A 106 -4.16 -0.78 -3.23
CA ALA A 106 -4.17 0.35 -2.31
C ALA A 106 -3.64 1.63 -2.98
N ALA A 107 -2.60 1.50 -3.80
CA ALA A 107 -2.09 2.60 -4.61
C ALA A 107 -3.14 3.07 -5.64
N LEU A 108 -3.82 2.14 -6.31
CA LEU A 108 -4.90 2.46 -7.25
C LEU A 108 -6.08 3.17 -6.56
N VAL A 109 -6.46 2.75 -5.34
CA VAL A 109 -7.43 3.48 -4.51
C VAL A 109 -6.93 4.88 -4.21
N GLY A 110 -5.65 5.03 -3.87
CA GLY A 110 -5.02 6.33 -3.62
C GLY A 110 -5.08 7.27 -4.82
N MET A 111 -4.93 6.77 -6.04
CA MET A 111 -5.04 7.54 -7.29
C MET A 111 -6.44 8.14 -7.50
N GLN A 112 -7.51 7.50 -7.01
CA GLN A 112 -8.88 8.01 -7.13
C GLN A 112 -9.07 9.40 -6.51
N PHE A 113 -8.25 9.76 -5.52
CA PHE A 113 -8.27 11.07 -4.88
C PHE A 113 -7.59 12.17 -5.70
N LYS A 114 -6.98 11.84 -6.84
CA LYS A 114 -6.24 12.77 -7.70
C LYS A 114 -5.24 13.63 -6.91
N PRO A 115 -4.37 13.01 -6.09
CA PRO A 115 -3.46 13.76 -5.23
C PRO A 115 -2.30 14.36 -6.05
N LYS A 116 -1.61 15.35 -5.48
CA LYS A 116 -0.35 15.86 -6.02
C LYS A 116 0.81 14.87 -5.84
N ALA A 117 0.78 14.12 -4.74
CA ALA A 117 1.75 13.06 -4.49
C ALA A 117 1.13 11.91 -3.68
N ILE A 118 1.65 10.71 -3.97
CA ILE A 118 1.38 9.47 -3.22
C ILE A 118 2.68 9.00 -2.57
N PHE A 119 2.67 8.83 -1.26
CA PHE A 119 3.74 8.18 -0.52
C PHE A 119 3.46 6.68 -0.48
N LEU A 120 4.37 5.88 -1.02
CA LEU A 120 4.37 4.42 -0.90
C LEU A 120 5.27 4.04 0.28
N ILE A 121 4.68 3.71 1.42
CA ILE A 121 5.40 3.46 2.67
C ILE A 121 5.45 1.96 2.91
N ALA A 122 6.65 1.42 3.18
CA ALA A 122 6.86 0.00 3.46
C ALA A 122 6.34 -0.96 2.36
N MET A 123 6.51 -0.57 1.12
CA MET A 123 6.37 -1.45 -0.04
C MET A 123 7.74 -2.08 -0.34
N ASP A 124 8.23 -2.91 0.58
CA ASP A 124 9.61 -3.39 0.61
C ASP A 124 9.98 -4.28 -0.57
N LEU A 125 9.02 -4.95 -1.19
CA LEU A 125 9.16 -5.86 -2.33
C LEU A 125 9.99 -7.11 -1.99
N TRP A 126 11.22 -6.90 -1.56
CA TRP A 126 12.18 -7.91 -1.04
C TRP A 126 12.65 -7.49 0.35
N GLY A 127 13.56 -8.25 0.95
CA GLY A 127 14.11 -7.93 2.27
C GLY A 127 14.78 -6.56 2.35
N ILE A 128 14.94 -6.05 3.56
CA ILE A 128 15.50 -4.73 3.89
C ILE A 128 16.85 -4.47 3.18
N GLU A 129 17.68 -5.49 3.06
CA GLU A 129 18.98 -5.40 2.38
C GLU A 129 18.90 -5.43 0.84
N GLY A 130 17.70 -5.40 0.26
CA GLY A 130 17.50 -5.52 -1.18
C GLY A 130 17.85 -6.89 -1.73
N LYS A 131 18.02 -7.89 -0.88
CA LYS A 131 18.30 -9.27 -1.29
C LYS A 131 17.01 -9.98 -1.65
N LYS A 132 16.97 -10.44 -2.89
CA LYS A 132 15.92 -11.32 -3.39
C LYS A 132 15.96 -12.63 -2.59
N GLY A 133 14.83 -13.02 -1.99
CA GLY A 133 14.70 -14.33 -1.37
C GLY A 133 15.27 -14.46 0.03
N THR A 134 15.29 -13.39 0.84
CA THR A 134 15.53 -13.53 2.28
C THR A 134 14.55 -14.53 2.86
N GLU A 135 15.04 -15.44 3.71
CA GLU A 135 14.22 -16.46 4.34
C GLU A 135 13.01 -15.85 5.05
N GLY A 136 11.83 -16.30 4.66
CA GLY A 136 10.58 -15.84 5.22
C GLY A 136 9.97 -14.60 4.56
N VAL A 137 8.83 -14.19 5.08
CA VAL A 137 8.06 -13.05 4.58
C VAL A 137 8.57 -11.76 5.21
N ASN A 138 8.90 -10.81 4.37
CA ASN A 138 9.17 -9.44 4.81
C ASN A 138 7.85 -8.75 5.15
N ASN A 139 7.36 -8.97 6.37
CA ASN A 139 6.08 -8.45 6.84
C ASN A 139 6.06 -8.36 8.36
N ILE A 140 5.72 -7.20 8.89
CA ILE A 140 5.68 -6.95 10.35
C ILE A 140 4.64 -7.81 11.09
N TYR A 141 3.64 -8.35 10.39
CA TYR A 141 2.63 -9.27 10.94
C TYR A 141 3.01 -10.74 10.80
N LYS A 142 4.26 -11.03 10.40
CA LYS A 142 4.78 -12.40 10.30
C LYS A 142 4.51 -13.17 11.58
N GLY A 143 4.03 -14.41 11.44
CA GLY A 143 3.68 -15.28 12.56
C GLY A 143 2.31 -15.03 13.18
N SER A 144 1.59 -13.95 12.78
CA SER A 144 0.23 -13.69 13.24
C SER A 144 -0.82 -14.41 12.40
N LYS A 145 -2.09 -14.36 12.83
CA LYS A 145 -3.22 -14.94 12.09
C LYS A 145 -3.25 -14.44 10.64
N GLY A 146 -3.33 -15.36 9.69
CA GLY A 146 -3.29 -15.05 8.25
C GLY A 146 -1.88 -14.97 7.65
N TYR A 147 -0.82 -14.94 8.49
CA TYR A 147 0.58 -14.91 8.05
C TYR A 147 1.43 -16.05 8.63
N THR A 148 0.79 -17.04 9.24
CA THR A 148 1.45 -18.14 9.98
C THR A 148 2.19 -19.12 9.07
N TYR A 149 1.71 -19.30 7.83
CA TYR A 149 2.15 -20.37 6.94
C TYR A 149 2.99 -19.91 5.75
N ILE A 150 3.26 -18.62 5.64
CA ILE A 150 4.03 -18.09 4.52
C ILE A 150 5.51 -18.33 4.81
N LYS A 151 6.06 -19.41 4.24
CA LYS A 151 7.46 -19.83 4.47
C LYS A 151 8.43 -19.35 3.39
N ARG A 152 7.92 -18.89 2.25
CA ARG A 152 8.76 -18.47 1.12
C ARG A 152 8.43 -17.04 0.72
N PRO A 153 9.44 -16.23 0.42
CA PRO A 153 9.20 -14.91 -0.14
C PRO A 153 8.48 -15.02 -1.48
N VAL A 154 7.54 -14.11 -1.69
CA VAL A 154 6.87 -13.97 -3.00
C VAL A 154 7.85 -13.32 -3.98
N ASP A 155 7.88 -13.76 -5.22
CA ASP A 155 8.67 -13.11 -6.27
C ASP A 155 8.15 -11.68 -6.49
N PRO A 156 8.95 -10.65 -6.25
CA PRO A 156 8.49 -9.27 -6.33
C PRO A 156 8.28 -8.76 -7.75
N ARG A 157 8.71 -9.48 -8.79
CA ARG A 157 8.62 -9.05 -10.19
C ARG A 157 7.20 -8.63 -10.59
N TYR A 158 6.20 -9.37 -10.10
CA TYR A 158 4.79 -9.04 -10.31
C TYR A 158 4.42 -7.67 -9.71
N TRP A 159 4.85 -7.43 -8.49
CA TRP A 159 4.56 -6.19 -7.79
C TRP A 159 5.29 -5.01 -8.44
N ILE A 160 6.54 -5.22 -8.86
CA ILE A 160 7.35 -4.22 -9.58
C ILE A 160 6.63 -3.81 -10.85
N TYR A 161 6.20 -4.80 -11.67
CA TYR A 161 5.46 -4.57 -12.90
C TYR A 161 4.16 -3.78 -12.66
N GLN A 162 3.34 -4.20 -11.69
CA GLN A 162 2.05 -3.57 -11.39
C GLN A 162 2.20 -2.13 -10.91
N PHE A 163 3.17 -1.85 -10.04
CA PHE A 163 3.48 -0.46 -9.66
C PHE A 163 3.97 0.35 -10.85
N ASN A 164 4.82 -0.23 -11.71
CA ASN A 164 5.30 0.43 -12.91
C ASN A 164 4.13 0.90 -13.80
N LYS A 165 3.12 0.05 -13.97
CA LYS A 165 1.89 0.42 -14.68
C LYS A 165 1.16 1.60 -14.01
N LEU A 166 1.01 1.61 -12.70
CA LEU A 166 0.39 2.74 -11.99
C LEU A 166 1.17 4.04 -12.18
N PHE A 167 2.50 3.98 -12.20
CA PHE A 167 3.35 5.14 -12.46
C PHE A 167 3.15 5.71 -13.86
N GLU A 168 2.96 4.83 -14.85
CA GLU A 168 2.72 5.21 -16.25
C GLU A 168 1.35 5.89 -16.47
N TYR A 169 0.34 5.44 -15.74
CA TYR A 169 -1.04 5.93 -15.87
C TYR A 169 -1.43 6.99 -14.83
N SER A 170 -0.44 7.67 -14.27
CA SER A 170 -0.67 8.69 -13.25
C SER A 170 0.26 9.89 -13.42
N ASP A 171 -0.32 11.09 -13.36
CA ASP A 171 0.42 12.37 -13.37
C ASP A 171 0.93 12.80 -11.99
N CYS A 172 0.58 12.07 -10.93
CA CYS A 172 1.02 12.41 -9.58
C CYS A 172 2.48 12.02 -9.34
N ARG A 173 3.10 12.64 -8.35
CA ARG A 173 4.41 12.21 -7.86
C ARG A 173 4.26 10.99 -6.97
N TRP A 174 5.12 10.00 -7.19
CA TRP A 174 5.22 8.80 -6.37
C TRP A 174 6.49 8.89 -5.53
N ILE A 175 6.34 8.83 -4.22
CA ILE A 175 7.44 8.91 -3.27
C ILE A 175 7.52 7.57 -2.55
N VAL A 176 8.48 6.75 -2.93
CA VAL A 176 8.72 5.43 -2.34
C VAL A 176 9.55 5.62 -1.08
N VAL A 177 8.94 5.37 0.07
CA VAL A 177 9.57 5.52 1.37
C VAL A 177 10.03 4.17 1.90
N ASN A 178 11.33 4.05 2.14
CA ASN A 178 11.93 2.82 2.63
C ASN A 178 13.23 3.12 3.40
N ASP A 179 13.89 2.07 3.90
CA ASP A 179 15.19 2.18 4.55
C ASP A 179 16.27 2.70 3.59
N GLU A 180 17.30 3.34 4.12
CA GLU A 180 18.40 3.90 3.34
C GLU A 180 19.10 2.88 2.45
N ASN A 181 19.19 1.63 2.91
CA ASN A 181 19.82 0.53 2.17
C ASN A 181 18.91 -0.13 1.14
N TRP A 182 17.63 0.24 1.10
CA TRP A 182 16.71 -0.30 0.12
C TRP A 182 17.05 0.18 -1.28
N LYS A 183 17.02 -0.73 -2.23
CA LYS A 183 17.34 -0.42 -3.62
C LYS A 183 16.07 -0.39 -4.46
N MET A 184 15.83 0.78 -5.06
CA MET A 184 14.76 0.93 -6.03
C MET A 184 14.95 -0.03 -7.19
N PRO A 185 13.89 -0.73 -7.66
CA PRO A 185 13.95 -1.53 -8.88
C PRO A 185 14.44 -0.72 -10.07
N ASP A 186 15.23 -1.36 -10.94
CA ASP A 186 15.77 -0.68 -12.12
C ASP A 186 14.65 -0.17 -13.04
N GLU A 187 13.55 -0.91 -13.12
CA GLU A 187 12.36 -0.56 -13.91
C GLU A 187 11.67 0.75 -13.46
N TRP A 188 11.97 1.22 -12.26
CA TRP A 188 11.40 2.45 -11.71
C TRP A 188 12.32 3.67 -11.81
N LYS A 189 13.63 3.45 -11.95
CA LYS A 189 14.65 4.51 -11.89
C LYS A 189 14.48 5.57 -12.98
N ASP A 190 14.02 5.16 -14.16
CA ASP A 190 13.86 6.06 -15.32
C ASP A 190 12.50 6.81 -15.32
N LYS A 191 11.66 6.55 -14.34
CA LYS A 191 10.35 7.21 -14.24
C LYS A 191 10.48 8.61 -13.66
N LYS A 192 10.13 9.64 -14.45
CA LYS A 192 10.25 11.06 -14.06
C LYS A 192 9.39 11.47 -12.86
N ASN A 193 8.35 10.69 -12.55
CA ASN A 193 7.41 10.94 -11.48
C ASN A 193 7.62 10.04 -10.25
N VAL A 194 8.68 9.21 -10.21
CA VAL A 194 8.99 8.29 -9.10
C VAL A 194 10.27 8.75 -8.39
N PHE A 195 10.20 8.88 -7.08
CA PHE A 195 11.27 9.36 -6.22
C PHE A 195 11.42 8.42 -5.03
N GLN A 196 12.65 8.21 -4.57
CA GLN A 196 12.93 7.49 -3.33
C GLN A 196 13.15 8.49 -2.19
N GLU A 197 12.65 8.14 -1.00
CA GLU A 197 12.85 8.90 0.21
C GLU A 197 13.10 7.96 1.40
N SER A 198 13.84 8.43 2.39
CA SER A 198 14.05 7.72 3.65
C SER A 198 12.92 7.99 4.66
N TYR A 199 12.83 7.17 5.70
CA TYR A 199 11.93 7.44 6.83
C TYR A 199 12.29 8.73 7.55
N GLU A 200 13.57 9.08 7.65
CA GLU A 200 14.02 10.37 8.20
C GLU A 200 13.53 11.55 7.35
N GLY A 201 13.65 11.45 6.03
CA GLY A 201 13.15 12.46 5.11
C GLY A 201 11.64 12.62 5.19
N LEU A 202 10.90 11.51 5.27
CA LEU A 202 9.44 11.54 5.51
C LEU A 202 9.11 12.24 6.84
N ALA A 203 9.81 11.93 7.93
CA ALA A 203 9.60 12.56 9.23
C ALA A 203 9.84 14.08 9.17
N LYS A 204 10.90 14.52 8.51
CA LYS A 204 11.17 15.95 8.27
C LYS A 204 10.05 16.63 7.48
N TRP A 205 9.55 15.95 6.44
CA TRP A 205 8.43 16.45 5.64
C TRP A 205 7.15 16.58 6.49
N ILE A 206 6.80 15.56 7.30
CA ILE A 206 5.66 15.57 8.22
C ILE A 206 5.75 16.78 9.15
N ASN A 207 6.87 16.98 9.83
CA ASN A 207 7.08 18.10 10.74
C ASN A 207 6.88 19.45 10.07
N LYS A 208 7.37 19.60 8.83
CA LYS A 208 7.15 20.81 8.04
C LYS A 208 5.68 21.06 7.70
N GLN A 209 4.88 20.02 7.48
CA GLN A 209 3.45 20.18 7.22
C GLN A 209 2.70 20.59 8.49
N LEU A 210 3.00 19.95 9.64
CA LEU A 210 2.40 20.28 10.93
C LEU A 210 2.67 21.73 11.35
N THR A 211 3.86 22.23 11.06
CA THR A 211 4.24 23.64 11.37
C THR A 211 3.49 24.65 10.50
N LYS A 212 3.12 24.29 9.27
CA LYS A 212 2.38 25.17 8.35
C LYS A 212 0.87 25.23 8.65
N SER A 213 0.37 24.28 9.42
CA SER A 213 -1.06 24.17 9.77
C SER A 213 -1.41 24.86 11.08
N LYS A 214 -0.40 25.38 11.77
CA LYS A 214 -0.53 26.28 12.95
C LYS A 214 -0.46 27.72 12.51
#